data_2b58a541d64d0274643189869ea54b7c
#
_entry.id   2b58a541d64d0274643189869ea54b7c
#
_cell.length_a   1.000
_cell.length_b   1.000
_cell.length_c   1.000
_cell.angle_alpha   90.00
_cell.angle_beta   90.00
_cell.angle_gamma   90.00
#
_symmetry.space_group_name_H-M   'P 1'
#
loop_
_entity.id
_entity.type
_entity.pdbx_description
1 polymer ?
#
loop_
_entity_poly.entity_id
_entity_poly.type
_entity_poly.pdbx_seq_one_letter_code
_entity_poly.pdbx_strand_id
1 'polypeptide(L)'
;MQHLLPRQAWEWLQARRSADLPPLFVDVRMEVESLYVGRPPGVVQVPWYEYPDLRPDAQRFVQQVEREAGSKERPLLLICRSGKRTLDAGAALEAAGFGEVAHVLHGFEGDLDAHFHRSTRNGWRFDGLPWEQM
;
A
#
# COMPACT_ATOMS: atom_id res chain seq x y z
N MET A 1 -6.16 -9.42 -8.42
CA MET A 1 -5.97 -8.33 -7.43
C MET A 1 -7.11 -7.33 -7.53
N GLN A 2 -7.64 -6.90 -6.39
CA GLN A 2 -8.69 -5.88 -6.37
C GLN A 2 -8.07 -4.49 -6.48
N HIS A 3 -8.71 -3.63 -7.26
CA HIS A 3 -8.31 -2.24 -7.45
C HIS A 3 -9.35 -1.35 -6.77
N LEU A 4 -8.98 -0.72 -5.66
CA LEU A 4 -9.89 0.05 -4.84
C LEU A 4 -9.53 1.54 -4.87
N LEU A 5 -10.52 2.40 -5.12
CA LEU A 5 -10.33 3.83 -4.91
C LEU A 5 -10.01 4.09 -3.43
N PRO A 6 -9.33 5.18 -3.08
CA PRO A 6 -8.93 5.39 -1.68
C PRO A 6 -10.07 5.28 -0.68
N ARG A 7 -11.22 5.88 -0.97
CA ARG A 7 -12.38 5.79 -0.08
C ARG A 7 -12.93 4.38 0.02
N GLN A 8 -12.96 3.64 -1.09
CA GLN A 8 -13.36 2.24 -1.10
C GLN A 8 -12.40 1.39 -0.27
N ALA A 9 -11.10 1.67 -0.37
CA ALA A 9 -10.07 0.96 0.40
C ALA A 9 -10.24 1.21 1.89
N TRP A 10 -10.51 2.46 2.28
CA TRP A 10 -10.78 2.81 3.67
C TRP A 10 -12.00 2.05 4.22
N GLU A 11 -13.10 2.04 3.47
CA GLU A 11 -14.32 1.30 3.85
C GLU A 11 -14.05 -0.20 3.93
N TRP A 12 -13.27 -0.73 3.00
CA TRP A 12 -12.89 -2.12 2.97
C TRP A 12 -12.11 -2.52 4.22
N LEU A 13 -11.18 -1.67 4.67
CA LEU A 13 -10.45 -1.88 5.92
C LEU A 13 -11.38 -1.81 7.13
N GLN A 14 -12.23 -0.80 7.21
CA GLN A 14 -13.14 -0.62 8.35
C GLN A 14 -14.10 -1.79 8.48
N ALA A 15 -14.64 -2.28 7.37
CA ALA A 15 -15.57 -3.40 7.37
C ALA A 15 -14.93 -4.71 7.86
N ARG A 16 -13.61 -4.83 7.80
CA ARG A 16 -12.88 -6.05 8.15
C ARG A 16 -12.10 -5.96 9.47
N ARG A 17 -12.18 -4.84 10.18
CA ARG A 17 -11.41 -4.63 11.43
C ARG A 17 -11.68 -5.68 12.49
N SER A 18 -12.91 -6.14 12.58
CA SER A 18 -13.36 -7.10 13.60
C SER A 18 -13.35 -8.54 13.13
N ALA A 19 -12.84 -8.81 11.92
CA ALA A 19 -12.72 -10.17 11.41
C ALA A 19 -11.69 -10.96 12.22
N ASP A 20 -11.82 -12.29 12.21
CA ASP A 20 -10.85 -13.17 12.88
C ASP A 20 -9.44 -12.97 12.31
N LEU A 21 -9.35 -12.67 11.02
CA LEU A 21 -8.10 -12.41 10.32
C LEU A 21 -8.21 -11.05 9.63
N PRO A 22 -8.00 -9.94 10.37
CA PRO A 22 -8.15 -8.62 9.79
C PRO A 22 -7.07 -8.35 8.75
N PRO A 23 -7.35 -7.48 7.75
CA PRO A 23 -6.37 -7.19 6.71
C PRO A 23 -5.08 -6.58 7.25
N LEU A 24 -3.97 -6.92 6.60
CA LEU A 24 -2.72 -6.23 6.80
C LEU A 24 -2.62 -5.10 5.78
N PHE A 25 -2.44 -3.88 6.25
CA PHE A 25 -2.28 -2.70 5.41
C PHE A 25 -0.78 -2.43 5.23
N VAL A 26 -0.27 -2.63 4.00
CA VAL A 26 1.16 -2.58 3.70
C VAL A 26 1.49 -1.36 2.86
N ASP A 27 2.40 -0.53 3.38
CA ASP A 27 2.98 0.58 2.64
C ASP A 27 4.25 0.08 1.95
N VAL A 28 4.22 0.02 0.61
CA VAL A 28 5.33 -0.52 -0.18
C VAL A 28 6.30 0.55 -0.68
N ARG A 29 6.11 1.81 -0.21
CA ARG A 29 7.01 2.92 -0.55
C ARG A 29 8.34 2.79 0.17
N MET A 30 9.30 3.61 -0.22
CA MET A 30 10.55 3.76 0.52
C MET A 30 10.28 4.36 1.89
N GLU A 31 11.13 4.04 2.85
CA GLU A 31 10.99 4.54 4.22
C GLU A 31 10.95 6.08 4.27
N VAL A 32 11.78 6.74 3.47
CA VAL A 32 11.84 8.20 3.44
C VAL A 32 10.51 8.83 3.01
N GLU A 33 9.78 8.21 2.10
CA GLU A 33 8.47 8.68 1.67
C GLU A 33 7.46 8.61 2.83
N SER A 34 7.45 7.51 3.54
CA SER A 34 6.57 7.32 4.70
C SER A 34 6.86 8.34 5.81
N LEU A 35 8.14 8.58 6.09
CA LEU A 35 8.55 9.49 7.15
C LEU A 35 8.27 10.96 6.84
N TYR A 36 8.64 11.43 5.64
CA TYR A 36 8.60 12.85 5.33
C TYR A 36 7.33 13.31 4.62
N VAL A 37 6.73 12.46 3.81
CA VAL A 37 5.48 12.80 3.11
C VAL A 37 4.27 12.49 3.96
N GLY A 38 4.38 11.49 4.81
CA GLY A 38 3.27 11.01 5.64
C GLY A 38 2.80 9.63 5.19
N ARG A 39 1.88 9.06 5.98
CA ARG A 39 1.37 7.71 5.76
C ARG A 39 -0.05 7.56 6.31
N PRO A 40 -0.84 6.63 5.79
CA PRO A 40 -2.09 6.27 6.45
C PRO A 40 -1.82 5.67 7.84
N PRO A 41 -2.73 5.84 8.81
CA PRO A 41 -2.56 5.18 10.10
C PRO A 41 -2.68 3.67 9.96
N GLY A 42 -1.90 2.94 10.77
CA GLY A 42 -1.97 1.48 10.85
C GLY A 42 -1.25 0.72 9.75
N VAL A 43 -0.50 1.39 8.88
CA VAL A 43 0.28 0.69 7.85
C VAL A 43 1.52 0.05 8.46
N VAL A 44 1.91 -1.08 7.86
CA VAL A 44 3.20 -1.72 8.08
C VAL A 44 4.09 -1.38 6.90
N GLN A 45 5.31 -0.95 7.17
CA GLN A 45 6.25 -0.56 6.12
C GLN A 45 7.01 -1.78 5.61
N VAL A 46 6.77 -2.17 4.37
CA VAL A 46 7.54 -3.20 3.68
C VAL A 46 7.85 -2.68 2.27
N PRO A 47 9.01 -2.05 2.07
CA PRO A 47 9.33 -1.44 0.78
C PRO A 47 9.43 -2.46 -0.36
N TRP A 48 8.85 -2.12 -1.51
CA TRP A 48 9.02 -2.89 -2.74
C TRP A 48 10.46 -2.75 -3.27
N TYR A 49 11.00 -1.54 -3.18
CA TYR A 49 12.43 -1.26 -3.34
C TYR A 49 12.84 -0.17 -2.37
N GLU A 50 14.13 -0.03 -2.14
CA GLU A 50 14.64 0.95 -1.18
C GLU A 50 15.88 1.66 -1.73
N TYR A 51 16.07 2.92 -1.28
CA TYR A 51 17.26 3.69 -1.57
C TYR A 51 18.49 3.01 -0.94
N PRO A 52 19.68 3.02 -1.57
CA PRO A 52 20.00 3.73 -2.81
C PRO A 52 19.84 2.92 -4.10
N ASP A 53 19.62 1.62 -4.00
CA ASP A 53 19.66 0.73 -5.15
C ASP A 53 18.42 0.87 -6.04
N LEU A 54 17.26 1.04 -5.44
CA LEU A 54 15.97 1.19 -6.13
C LEU A 54 15.61 0.00 -7.02
N ARG A 55 16.15 -1.17 -6.72
CA ARG A 55 15.85 -2.40 -7.45
C ARG A 55 14.94 -3.29 -6.62
N PRO A 56 13.79 -3.68 -7.17
CA PRO A 56 12.93 -4.62 -6.46
C PRO A 56 13.62 -5.98 -6.28
N ASP A 57 13.46 -6.54 -5.09
CA ASP A 57 13.79 -7.92 -4.79
C ASP A 57 12.50 -8.59 -4.36
N ALA A 58 11.80 -9.18 -5.33
CA ALA A 58 10.47 -9.73 -5.11
C ALA A 58 10.46 -10.84 -4.05
N GLN A 59 11.48 -11.71 -4.05
CA GLN A 59 11.57 -12.79 -3.09
C GLN A 59 11.69 -12.26 -1.65
N ARG A 60 12.57 -11.29 -1.44
CA ARG A 60 12.76 -10.66 -0.15
C ARG A 60 11.49 -9.94 0.31
N PHE A 61 10.85 -9.21 -0.60
CA PHE A 61 9.60 -8.49 -0.33
C PHE A 61 8.51 -9.47 0.13
N VAL A 62 8.31 -10.55 -0.62
CA VAL A 62 7.31 -11.57 -0.28
C VAL A 62 7.60 -12.18 1.09
N GLN A 63 8.86 -12.51 1.38
CA GLN A 63 9.25 -13.08 2.67
C GLN A 63 8.93 -12.13 3.82
N GLN A 64 9.18 -10.84 3.64
CA GLN A 64 8.88 -9.84 4.67
C GLN A 64 7.37 -9.70 4.89
N VAL A 65 6.58 -9.68 3.82
CA VAL A 65 5.11 -9.63 3.93
C VAL A 65 4.58 -10.89 4.59
N GLU A 66 5.10 -12.08 4.24
CA GLU A 66 4.70 -13.34 4.89
C GLU A 66 4.93 -13.29 6.39
N ARG A 67 6.07 -12.75 6.80
CA ARG A 67 6.40 -12.62 8.22
C ARG A 67 5.43 -11.70 8.95
N GLU A 68 5.10 -10.56 8.36
CA GLU A 68 4.17 -9.60 8.95
C GLU A 68 2.73 -10.14 8.96
N ALA A 69 2.34 -10.83 7.90
CA ALA A 69 0.98 -11.34 7.76
C ALA A 69 0.71 -12.56 8.65
N GLY A 70 1.69 -13.43 8.81
CA GLY A 70 1.57 -14.66 9.60
C GLY A 70 0.81 -15.78 8.88
N SER A 71 0.05 -15.48 7.83
CA SER A 71 -0.71 -16.46 7.05
C SER A 71 -0.98 -15.90 5.66
N LYS A 72 -0.94 -16.78 4.65
CA LYS A 72 -1.28 -16.42 3.27
C LYS A 72 -2.81 -16.26 3.07
N GLU A 73 -3.59 -16.64 4.05
CA GLU A 73 -5.04 -16.41 4.06
C GLU A 73 -5.40 -15.01 4.52
N ARG A 74 -4.45 -14.29 5.14
CA ARG A 74 -4.69 -12.93 5.60
C ARG A 74 -4.86 -11.99 4.41
N PRO A 75 -5.98 -11.23 4.35
CA PRO A 75 -6.15 -10.24 3.29
C PRO A 75 -5.08 -9.15 3.36
N LEU A 76 -4.63 -8.69 2.21
CA LEU A 76 -3.62 -7.64 2.11
C LEU A 76 -4.18 -6.44 1.38
N LEU A 77 -3.90 -5.25 1.90
CA LEU A 77 -4.14 -4.00 1.19
C LEU A 77 -2.79 -3.30 1.02
N LEU A 78 -2.44 -2.96 -0.22
CA LEU A 78 -1.16 -2.34 -0.54
C LEU A 78 -1.37 -0.89 -0.95
N ILE A 79 -0.44 -0.02 -0.54
CA ILE A 79 -0.45 1.37 -0.96
C ILE A 79 0.97 1.79 -1.35
N CYS A 80 1.07 2.61 -2.41
CA CYS A 80 2.32 3.26 -2.80
C CYS A 80 2.03 4.74 -3.08
N ARG A 81 2.90 5.42 -3.82
CA ARG A 81 2.73 6.86 -4.07
C ARG A 81 1.57 7.16 -5.01
N SER A 82 1.50 6.45 -6.14
CA SER A 82 0.54 6.73 -7.21
C SER A 82 -0.19 5.50 -7.76
N GLY A 83 0.03 4.32 -7.14
CA GLY A 83 -0.62 3.09 -7.56
C GLY A 83 0.13 2.26 -8.58
N LYS A 84 1.40 2.56 -8.86
CA LYS A 84 2.20 1.82 -9.85
C LYS A 84 3.01 0.69 -9.23
N ARG A 85 3.76 0.96 -8.16
CA ARG A 85 4.58 -0.07 -7.50
C ARG A 85 3.72 -1.21 -6.93
N THR A 86 2.51 -0.90 -6.51
CA THR A 86 1.59 -1.89 -5.97
C THR A 86 1.13 -2.92 -7.01
N LEU A 87 1.17 -2.59 -8.29
CA LEU A 87 0.82 -3.56 -9.34
C LEU A 87 1.82 -4.73 -9.36
N ASP A 88 3.10 -4.42 -9.38
CA ASP A 88 4.15 -5.45 -9.38
C ASP A 88 4.23 -6.16 -8.02
N ALA A 89 4.15 -5.40 -6.94
CA ALA A 89 4.17 -5.96 -5.59
C ALA A 89 2.99 -6.91 -5.36
N GLY A 90 1.80 -6.51 -5.78
CA GLY A 90 0.61 -7.35 -5.67
C GLY A 90 0.70 -8.62 -6.50
N ALA A 91 1.23 -8.52 -7.72
CA ALA A 91 1.42 -9.68 -8.58
C ALA A 91 2.39 -10.70 -7.94
N ALA A 92 3.46 -10.20 -7.30
CA ALA A 92 4.42 -11.07 -6.61
C ALA A 92 3.77 -11.79 -5.43
N LEU A 93 2.92 -11.10 -4.67
CA LEU A 93 2.23 -11.69 -3.53
C LEU A 93 1.18 -12.73 -3.97
N GLU A 94 0.44 -12.45 -5.03
CA GLU A 94 -0.50 -13.42 -5.58
C GLU A 94 0.22 -14.66 -6.09
N ALA A 95 1.34 -14.49 -6.79
CA ALA A 95 2.15 -15.60 -7.27
C ALA A 95 2.69 -16.45 -6.11
N ALA A 96 2.92 -15.84 -4.95
CA ALA A 96 3.38 -16.55 -3.75
C ALA A 96 2.25 -17.25 -2.99
N GLY A 97 0.99 -17.08 -3.40
CA GLY A 97 -0.14 -17.81 -2.83
C GLY A 97 -1.04 -17.02 -1.89
N PHE A 98 -0.86 -15.70 -1.75
CA PHE A 98 -1.82 -14.90 -1.00
C PHE A 98 -3.15 -14.89 -1.75
N GLY A 99 -4.23 -15.24 -1.03
CA GLY A 99 -5.53 -15.45 -1.65
C GLY A 99 -6.35 -14.19 -1.88
N GLU A 100 -6.06 -13.13 -1.14
CA GLU A 100 -6.83 -11.88 -1.26
C GLU A 100 -5.89 -10.69 -1.17
N VAL A 101 -5.63 -10.07 -2.32
CA VAL A 101 -4.75 -8.90 -2.43
C VAL A 101 -5.51 -7.77 -3.08
N ALA A 102 -5.52 -6.62 -2.43
CA ALA A 102 -6.09 -5.39 -2.94
C ALA A 102 -5.03 -4.28 -2.91
N HIS A 103 -5.20 -3.26 -3.74
CA HIS A 103 -4.34 -2.09 -3.67
C HIS A 103 -5.14 -0.81 -3.85
N VAL A 104 -4.56 0.30 -3.39
CA VAL A 104 -5.19 1.61 -3.46
C VAL A 104 -4.85 2.27 -4.79
N LEU A 105 -5.86 2.44 -5.64
CA LEU A 105 -5.73 3.22 -6.87
C LEU A 105 -5.29 4.63 -6.52
N HIS A 106 -4.43 5.20 -7.33
CA HIS A 106 -3.85 6.55 -7.17
C HIS A 106 -2.93 6.69 -5.96
N GLY A 107 -2.86 5.69 -5.08
CA GLY A 107 -1.94 5.66 -3.96
C GLY A 107 -2.15 6.76 -2.93
N PHE A 108 -1.08 7.07 -2.20
CA PHE A 108 -1.12 8.05 -1.12
C PHE A 108 -1.16 9.49 -1.64
N GLU A 109 -0.38 9.80 -2.68
CA GLU A 109 -0.21 11.16 -3.18
C GLU A 109 -0.96 11.44 -4.48
N GLY A 110 -1.41 10.42 -5.18
CA GLY A 110 -2.14 10.58 -6.43
C GLY A 110 -1.26 10.86 -7.64
N ASP A 111 -1.92 11.20 -8.72
CA ASP A 111 -1.28 11.52 -10.00
C ASP A 111 -0.71 12.94 -10.01
N LEU A 112 0.30 13.17 -10.85
CA LEU A 112 0.81 14.51 -11.08
C LEU A 112 -0.22 15.37 -11.80
N ASP A 113 -0.33 16.63 -11.40
CA ASP A 113 -1.12 17.61 -12.14
C ASP A 113 -0.26 18.28 -13.24
N ALA A 114 -0.84 19.28 -13.93
CA ALA A 114 -0.16 19.99 -15.01
C ALA A 114 1.07 20.79 -14.53
N HIS A 115 1.19 21.04 -13.23
CA HIS A 115 2.28 21.78 -12.61
C HIS A 115 3.27 20.86 -11.91
N PHE A 116 3.18 19.53 -12.14
CA PHE A 116 4.03 18.52 -11.51
C PHE A 116 3.87 18.47 -9.99
N HIS A 117 2.67 18.73 -9.50
CA HIS A 117 2.32 18.57 -8.10
C HIS A 117 1.42 17.34 -7.90
N ARG A 118 1.54 16.72 -6.73
CA ARG A 118 0.68 15.61 -6.31
C ARG A 118 -0.30 16.09 -5.25
N SER A 119 -1.26 15.26 -4.93
CA SER A 119 -2.32 15.52 -3.94
C SER A 119 -3.24 16.68 -4.32
N THR A 120 -3.36 16.94 -5.62
CA THR A 120 -4.23 17.99 -6.16
C THR A 120 -5.32 17.45 -7.07
N ARG A 121 -5.27 16.17 -7.43
CA ARG A 121 -6.23 15.55 -8.36
C ARG A 121 -6.94 14.36 -7.77
N ASN A 122 -6.22 13.48 -7.09
CA ASN A 122 -6.72 12.24 -6.54
C ASN A 122 -5.72 11.69 -5.52
N GLY A 123 -6.04 10.55 -4.91
CA GLY A 123 -5.21 9.88 -3.94
C GLY A 123 -5.74 9.97 -2.52
N TRP A 124 -5.10 9.21 -1.62
CA TRP A 124 -5.52 9.09 -0.23
C TRP A 124 -5.61 10.45 0.48
N ARG A 125 -4.55 11.25 0.37
CA ARG A 125 -4.52 12.58 1.00
C ARG A 125 -5.53 13.54 0.38
N PHE A 126 -5.63 13.55 -0.94
CA PHE A 126 -6.57 14.40 -1.67
C PHE A 126 -8.00 14.12 -1.23
N ASP A 127 -8.34 12.85 -1.02
CA ASP A 127 -9.68 12.44 -0.63
C ASP A 127 -10.00 12.72 0.85
N GLY A 128 -9.07 13.31 1.59
CA GLY A 128 -9.30 13.70 2.98
C GLY A 128 -9.34 12.54 3.96
N LEU A 129 -8.80 11.38 3.59
CA LEU A 129 -8.74 10.22 4.48
C LEU A 129 -7.68 10.41 5.56
N PRO A 130 -7.79 9.70 6.70
CA PRO A 130 -6.84 9.88 7.80
C PRO A 130 -5.40 9.60 7.38
N TRP A 131 -4.49 10.44 7.80
CA TRP A 131 -3.06 10.24 7.61
C TRP A 131 -2.28 10.97 8.70
N GLU A 132 -1.05 10.55 8.89
CA GLU A 132 -0.18 11.11 9.91
C GLU A 132 1.20 11.37 9.33
N GLN A 133 1.95 12.22 9.99
CA GLN A 133 3.28 12.63 9.59
C GLN A 133 4.15 12.73 10.83
N MET A 134 5.44 12.57 10.63
CA MET A 134 6.41 12.69 11.69
C MET A 134 6.49 14.12 12.22
#